data_68fe1edfd1dbd8529dbe59abe0925aa1
#
_entry.id   68fe1edfd1dbd8529dbe59abe0925aa1
#
_cell.length_a   1.000
_cell.length_b   1.000
_cell.length_c   1.000
_cell.angle_alpha   90.00
_cell.angle_beta   90.00
_cell.angle_gamma   90.00
#
_symmetry.space_group_name_H-M   'P 1'
#
loop_
_entity.id
_entity.type
_entity.pdbx_description
1 polymer ?
#
loop_
_entity_poly.entity_id
_entity_poly.type
_entity_poly.pdbx_seq_one_letter_code
_entity_poly.pdbx_strand_id
1 'polypeptide(L)'
;DAVPDFAVAIDAYRRARGTADEAREHADVVRAAEAGAAMSEDALGADVTSFLRGLFDQSLAVVEGADAEDSFVRAVDALNAAIADAGLEYYVDTEVRIDPQGRRRVYLSTFTVERVRFFDAGPHRLRALRLKRLDRLNFARAVLGFTRPQVRDGLVLLGRIERHLVDAILPGLGPDARMPIVDADTRADARALWVDRVEEIAARDAQAEAVALAGEGALELGRLFARRRELLDGWRDRFQGMGLTVTRPTTVDFDLDSYRSLEDRVPVAEWRELGAVASDLRSDVPRGAYRELEERLIESVERHEVQHRLDYASGTLETAPAPLVELLGPEHPVAARATAELSAYSSELARGPDVVKMNLALLARHVLARHNQGSPEHYAGLVILDGLAEQLGIPRW
;
A
#
# COMPACT_ATOMS: atom_id res chain seq x y z
N ASP A 1 4.67 -20.54 8.51
CA ASP A 1 3.41 -21.17 8.07
C ASP A 1 2.30 -21.15 9.13
N ALA A 2 2.61 -21.09 10.44
CA ALA A 2 1.62 -21.14 11.53
C ALA A 2 0.49 -20.08 11.40
N VAL A 3 0.82 -18.83 11.12
CA VAL A 3 -0.16 -17.75 11.01
C VAL A 3 -1.03 -17.88 9.75
N PRO A 4 -0.47 -18.15 8.56
CA PRO A 4 -1.25 -18.43 7.35
C PRO A 4 -2.22 -19.60 7.49
N ASP A 5 -1.78 -20.73 8.06
CA ASP A 5 -2.63 -21.91 8.25
C ASP A 5 -3.80 -21.64 9.19
N PHE A 6 -3.53 -20.97 10.31
CA PHE A 6 -4.57 -20.49 11.22
C PHE A 6 -5.56 -19.52 10.53
N ALA A 7 -5.06 -18.57 9.73
CA ALA A 7 -5.89 -17.60 9.03
C ALA A 7 -6.85 -18.26 8.01
N VAL A 8 -6.41 -19.35 7.36
CA VAL A 8 -7.29 -20.15 6.48
C VAL A 8 -8.36 -20.88 7.29
N ALA A 9 -7.98 -21.51 8.39
CA ALA A 9 -8.92 -22.26 9.24
C ALA A 9 -9.99 -21.35 9.86
N ILE A 10 -9.61 -20.20 10.41
CA ILE A 10 -10.55 -19.26 11.04
C ILE A 10 -11.52 -18.64 10.02
N ASP A 11 -11.10 -18.41 8.77
CA ASP A 11 -12.02 -17.95 7.72
C ASP A 11 -13.01 -19.05 7.29
N ALA A 12 -12.59 -20.31 7.28
CA ALA A 12 -13.47 -21.45 7.04
C ALA A 12 -14.53 -21.58 8.14
N TYR A 13 -14.11 -21.52 9.41
CA TYR A 13 -15.02 -21.51 10.57
C TYR A 13 -16.02 -20.35 10.49
N ARG A 14 -15.55 -19.14 10.23
CA ARG A 14 -16.44 -17.97 10.06
C ARG A 14 -17.54 -18.21 9.03
N ARG A 15 -17.22 -18.87 7.91
CA ARG A 15 -18.21 -19.20 6.87
C ARG A 15 -19.18 -20.27 7.30
N ALA A 16 -18.74 -21.21 8.11
CA ALA A 16 -19.52 -22.34 8.59
C ALA A 16 -20.45 -21.99 9.76
N ARG A 17 -20.29 -20.85 10.41
CA ARG A 17 -21.12 -20.43 11.55
C ARG A 17 -22.63 -20.45 11.21
N GLY A 18 -23.42 -21.09 12.08
CA GLY A 18 -24.85 -21.28 11.87
C GLY A 18 -25.19 -22.40 10.88
N THR A 19 -24.23 -23.22 10.44
CA THR A 19 -24.42 -24.36 9.55
C THR A 19 -24.13 -25.69 10.27
N ALA A 20 -24.43 -26.82 9.62
CA ALA A 20 -24.13 -28.16 10.16
C ALA A 20 -22.59 -28.42 10.27
N ASP A 21 -21.78 -27.67 9.57
CA ASP A 21 -20.32 -27.82 9.55
C ASP A 21 -19.60 -27.03 10.66
N GLU A 22 -20.32 -26.19 11.43
CA GLU A 22 -19.74 -25.29 12.42
C GLU A 22 -18.83 -26.00 13.43
N ALA A 23 -19.27 -27.08 14.01
CA ALA A 23 -18.49 -27.81 15.02
C ALA A 23 -17.20 -28.44 14.44
N ARG A 24 -17.25 -28.91 13.20
CA ARG A 24 -16.07 -29.44 12.51
C ARG A 24 -15.04 -28.36 12.23
N GLU A 25 -15.47 -27.25 11.64
CA GLU A 25 -14.59 -26.15 11.30
C GLU A 25 -14.00 -25.46 12.55
N HIS A 26 -14.78 -25.39 13.66
CA HIS A 26 -14.25 -24.94 14.96
C HIS A 26 -13.11 -25.83 15.45
N ALA A 27 -13.30 -27.17 15.40
CA ALA A 27 -12.24 -28.11 15.78
C ALA A 27 -10.99 -27.98 14.89
N ASP A 28 -11.16 -27.63 13.62
CA ASP A 28 -10.05 -27.40 12.70
C ASP A 28 -9.28 -26.11 13.06
N VAL A 29 -9.95 -25.03 13.49
CA VAL A 29 -9.30 -23.81 14.01
C VAL A 29 -8.46 -24.14 15.25
N VAL A 30 -9.02 -24.88 16.21
CA VAL A 30 -8.29 -25.25 17.43
C VAL A 30 -7.05 -26.08 17.09
N ARG A 31 -7.17 -27.06 16.20
CA ARG A 31 -6.02 -27.85 15.73
C ARG A 31 -4.96 -27.01 15.03
N ALA A 32 -5.37 -26.05 14.17
CA ALA A 32 -4.43 -25.15 13.49
C ALA A 32 -3.68 -24.25 14.49
N ALA A 33 -4.38 -23.75 15.52
CA ALA A 33 -3.79 -22.96 16.59
C ALA A 33 -2.75 -23.77 17.41
N GLU A 34 -3.11 -24.98 17.81
CA GLU A 34 -2.22 -25.88 18.56
C GLU A 34 -1.00 -26.30 17.74
N ALA A 35 -1.19 -26.69 16.48
CA ALA A 35 -0.11 -27.05 15.59
C ALA A 35 0.82 -25.86 15.30
N GLY A 36 0.25 -24.68 15.07
CA GLY A 36 1.00 -23.46 14.86
C GLY A 36 1.83 -23.07 16.10
N ALA A 37 1.26 -23.19 17.29
CA ALA A 37 1.95 -22.94 18.54
C ALA A 37 3.10 -23.94 18.76
N ALA A 38 2.87 -25.22 18.51
CA ALA A 38 3.91 -26.26 18.67
C ALA A 38 5.10 -26.03 17.73
N MET A 39 4.82 -25.72 16.43
CA MET A 39 5.89 -25.38 15.49
C MET A 39 6.66 -24.12 15.88
N SER A 40 5.96 -23.14 16.48
CA SER A 40 6.57 -21.87 16.88
C SER A 40 7.45 -22.02 18.11
N GLU A 41 7.13 -22.93 19.03
CA GLU A 41 7.90 -23.14 20.27
C GLU A 41 9.34 -23.59 19.98
N ASP A 42 9.51 -24.50 19.03
CA ASP A 42 10.82 -24.97 18.60
C ASP A 42 11.63 -23.88 17.86
N ALA A 43 10.96 -23.03 17.10
CA ALA A 43 11.60 -22.04 16.22
C ALA A 43 11.80 -20.67 16.87
N LEU A 44 10.87 -20.23 17.74
CA LEU A 44 10.77 -18.84 18.23
C LEU A 44 10.88 -18.75 19.77
N GLY A 45 10.84 -19.90 20.47
CA GLY A 45 10.87 -19.97 21.93
C GLY A 45 9.49 -19.81 22.59
N ALA A 46 9.44 -20.20 23.87
CA ALA A 46 8.19 -20.29 24.63
C ALA A 46 7.49 -18.93 24.81
N ASP A 47 8.24 -17.85 25.01
CA ASP A 47 7.68 -16.51 25.23
C ASP A 47 6.90 -16.02 24.00
N VAL A 48 7.53 -16.04 22.79
CA VAL A 48 6.86 -15.64 21.54
C VAL A 48 5.66 -16.54 21.27
N THR A 49 5.79 -17.83 21.52
CA THR A 49 4.70 -18.80 21.34
C THR A 49 3.51 -18.52 22.25
N SER A 50 3.74 -18.07 23.49
CA SER A 50 2.66 -17.67 24.40
C SER A 50 1.84 -16.49 23.85
N PHE A 51 2.52 -15.47 23.31
CA PHE A 51 1.84 -14.34 22.66
C PHE A 51 1.11 -14.75 21.36
N LEU A 52 1.68 -15.68 20.60
CA LEU A 52 1.02 -16.21 19.39
C LEU A 52 -0.26 -16.97 19.74
N ARG A 53 -0.27 -17.78 20.79
CA ARG A 53 -1.50 -18.41 21.32
C ARG A 53 -2.54 -17.37 21.70
N GLY A 54 -2.13 -16.32 22.42
CA GLY A 54 -3.01 -15.21 22.77
C GLY A 54 -3.62 -14.52 21.56
N LEU A 55 -2.87 -14.34 20.47
CA LEU A 55 -3.38 -13.84 19.22
C LEU A 55 -4.45 -14.75 18.59
N PHE A 56 -4.21 -16.06 18.58
CA PHE A 56 -5.17 -17.03 18.04
C PHE A 56 -6.48 -17.05 18.84
N ASP A 57 -6.40 -17.06 20.18
CA ASP A 57 -7.56 -16.99 21.05
C ASP A 57 -8.38 -15.73 20.87
N GLN A 58 -7.72 -14.56 20.79
CA GLN A 58 -8.40 -13.28 20.52
C GLN A 58 -9.02 -13.22 19.12
N SER A 59 -8.37 -13.82 18.12
CA SER A 59 -8.89 -13.90 16.75
C SER A 59 -10.19 -14.71 16.72
N LEU A 60 -10.25 -15.83 17.45
CA LEU A 60 -11.43 -16.67 17.56
C LEU A 60 -12.57 -15.93 18.29
N ALA A 61 -12.28 -15.28 19.41
CA ALA A 61 -13.25 -14.49 20.16
C ALA A 61 -13.88 -13.37 19.31
N VAL A 62 -13.08 -12.68 18.50
CA VAL A 62 -13.57 -11.64 17.54
C VAL A 62 -14.53 -12.25 16.52
N VAL A 63 -14.20 -13.40 15.93
CA VAL A 63 -15.05 -14.09 14.96
C VAL A 63 -16.35 -14.59 15.63
N GLU A 64 -16.30 -14.99 16.88
CA GLU A 64 -17.46 -15.42 17.67
C GLU A 64 -18.38 -14.27 18.08
N GLY A 65 -17.95 -13.04 17.88
CA GLY A 65 -18.78 -11.85 18.10
C GLY A 65 -18.47 -11.10 19.39
N ALA A 66 -17.39 -11.46 20.09
CA ALA A 66 -16.92 -10.68 21.23
C ALA A 66 -16.55 -9.25 20.79
N ASP A 67 -16.87 -8.25 21.62
CA ASP A 67 -16.40 -6.88 21.42
C ASP A 67 -14.96 -6.74 21.92
N ALA A 68 -14.04 -7.36 21.17
CA ALA A 68 -12.66 -7.57 21.56
C ALA A 68 -11.65 -6.93 20.58
N GLU A 69 -12.10 -6.01 19.73
CA GLU A 69 -11.23 -5.44 18.69
C GLU A 69 -9.98 -4.77 19.29
N ASP A 70 -10.15 -3.98 20.34
CA ASP A 70 -9.03 -3.35 21.05
C ASP A 70 -8.11 -4.37 21.74
N SER A 71 -8.67 -5.43 22.31
CA SER A 71 -7.89 -6.52 22.93
C SER A 71 -7.11 -7.30 21.90
N PHE A 72 -7.70 -7.52 20.74
CA PHE A 72 -7.08 -8.17 19.61
C PHE A 72 -5.88 -7.35 19.07
N VAL A 73 -6.05 -6.03 18.87
CA VAL A 73 -4.96 -5.15 18.42
C VAL A 73 -3.82 -5.13 19.45
N ARG A 74 -4.13 -5.06 20.74
CA ARG A 74 -3.11 -5.15 21.82
C ARG A 74 -2.38 -6.50 21.85
N ALA A 75 -3.07 -7.60 21.57
CA ALA A 75 -2.44 -8.92 21.50
C ALA A 75 -1.43 -8.99 20.34
N VAL A 76 -1.75 -8.38 19.21
CA VAL A 76 -0.85 -8.26 18.05
C VAL A 76 0.37 -7.40 18.39
N ASP A 77 0.19 -6.24 19.03
CA ASP A 77 1.31 -5.37 19.42
C ASP A 77 2.23 -6.07 20.44
N ALA A 78 1.66 -6.81 21.39
CA ALA A 78 2.41 -7.61 22.34
C ALA A 78 3.21 -8.74 21.66
N LEU A 79 2.62 -9.45 20.70
CA LEU A 79 3.32 -10.46 19.91
C LEU A 79 4.48 -9.84 19.12
N ASN A 80 4.23 -8.71 18.42
CA ASN A 80 5.28 -8.03 17.65
C ASN A 80 6.41 -7.50 18.55
N ALA A 81 6.10 -7.05 19.77
CA ALA A 81 7.11 -6.68 20.76
C ALA A 81 7.97 -7.90 21.16
N ALA A 82 7.35 -9.04 21.48
CA ALA A 82 8.07 -10.26 21.84
C ALA A 82 8.93 -10.79 20.67
N ILE A 83 8.43 -10.73 19.44
CA ILE A 83 9.20 -11.08 18.23
C ILE A 83 10.46 -10.19 18.11
N ALA A 84 10.30 -8.88 18.28
CA ALA A 84 11.40 -7.93 18.21
C ALA A 84 12.41 -8.11 19.36
N ASP A 85 11.94 -8.36 20.59
CA ASP A 85 12.77 -8.59 21.76
C ASP A 85 13.58 -9.91 21.65
N ALA A 86 13.02 -10.89 20.95
CA ALA A 86 13.73 -12.13 20.58
C ALA A 86 14.75 -11.94 19.44
N GLY A 87 14.90 -10.73 18.89
CA GLY A 87 15.80 -10.44 17.76
C GLY A 87 15.35 -11.01 16.43
N LEU A 88 14.07 -11.29 16.27
CA LEU A 88 13.50 -11.84 15.05
C LEU A 88 12.99 -10.74 14.13
N GLU A 89 13.26 -10.87 12.85
CA GLU A 89 12.90 -9.88 11.81
C GLU A 89 11.54 -10.19 11.17
N TYR A 90 10.52 -10.41 12.03
CA TYR A 90 9.14 -10.67 11.58
C TYR A 90 8.17 -9.67 12.18
N TYR A 91 7.05 -9.48 11.47
CA TYR A 91 5.94 -8.65 11.90
C TYR A 91 4.60 -9.28 11.49
N VAL A 92 3.61 -9.23 12.37
CA VAL A 92 2.24 -9.67 12.12
C VAL A 92 1.32 -8.44 12.12
N ASP A 93 0.57 -8.24 11.05
CA ASP A 93 -0.50 -7.23 10.99
C ASP A 93 -1.86 -7.90 10.96
N THR A 94 -2.84 -7.18 11.49
CA THR A 94 -4.22 -7.66 11.55
C THR A 94 -5.19 -6.61 11.09
N GLU A 95 -6.33 -7.08 10.57
CA GLU A 95 -7.47 -6.25 10.27
C GLU A 95 -8.76 -7.00 10.56
N VAL A 96 -9.72 -6.33 11.18
CA VAL A 96 -11.09 -6.84 11.36
C VAL A 96 -12.00 -6.11 10.37
N ARG A 97 -12.78 -6.85 9.61
CA ARG A 97 -13.82 -6.31 8.74
C ARG A 97 -15.15 -6.93 9.06
N ILE A 98 -16.21 -6.16 8.88
CA ILE A 98 -17.59 -6.63 8.98
C ILE A 98 -18.08 -6.88 7.56
N ASP A 99 -18.54 -8.12 7.28
CA ASP A 99 -19.12 -8.46 5.99
C ASP A 99 -20.56 -7.89 5.86
N PRO A 100 -21.16 -7.91 4.66
CA PRO A 100 -22.53 -7.42 4.47
C PRO A 100 -23.58 -8.14 5.32
N GLN A 101 -23.26 -9.30 5.87
CA GLN A 101 -24.12 -10.06 6.77
C GLN A 101 -23.88 -9.73 8.26
N GLY A 102 -23.04 -8.74 8.55
CA GLY A 102 -22.70 -8.31 9.91
C GLY A 102 -21.71 -9.24 10.64
N ARG A 103 -21.07 -10.20 9.96
CA ARG A 103 -20.11 -11.13 10.56
C ARG A 103 -18.71 -10.54 10.52
N ARG A 104 -18.00 -10.65 11.63
CA ARG A 104 -16.61 -10.20 11.72
C ARG A 104 -15.68 -11.18 11.01
N ARG A 105 -14.79 -10.64 10.21
CA ARG A 105 -13.71 -11.36 9.52
C ARG A 105 -12.37 -10.84 9.98
N VAL A 106 -11.56 -11.74 10.49
CA VAL A 106 -10.19 -11.44 10.89
C VAL A 106 -9.26 -11.72 9.72
N TYR A 107 -8.38 -10.79 9.43
CA TYR A 107 -7.28 -10.93 8.48
C TYR A 107 -5.97 -10.85 9.24
N LEU A 108 -5.12 -11.83 9.02
CA LEU A 108 -3.75 -11.86 9.52
C LEU A 108 -2.81 -11.80 8.34
N SER A 109 -1.82 -10.93 8.40
CA SER A 109 -0.78 -10.80 7.39
C SER A 109 0.59 -10.89 8.04
N THR A 110 1.49 -11.62 7.42
CA THR A 110 2.86 -11.81 7.91
C THR A 110 3.86 -11.12 7.01
N PHE A 111 4.87 -10.52 7.64
CA PHE A 111 5.90 -9.74 6.97
C PHE A 111 7.28 -10.07 7.51
N THR A 112 8.33 -9.91 6.69
CA THR A 112 9.70 -9.68 7.16
C THR A 112 9.90 -8.19 7.42
N VAL A 113 10.70 -7.87 8.42
CA VAL A 113 11.18 -6.52 8.71
C VAL A 113 12.51 -6.34 7.99
N GLU A 114 12.49 -5.67 6.84
CA GLU A 114 13.71 -5.45 6.04
C GLU A 114 14.59 -4.34 6.63
N ARG A 115 13.98 -3.37 7.33
CA ARG A 115 14.68 -2.27 7.98
C ARG A 115 13.86 -1.63 9.07
N VAL A 116 14.57 -1.22 10.14
CA VAL A 116 14.03 -0.38 11.22
C VAL A 116 14.71 0.98 11.14
N ARG A 117 13.93 2.05 11.13
CA ARG A 117 14.45 3.43 11.21
C ARG A 117 13.89 4.14 12.43
N PHE A 118 14.72 4.97 13.04
CA PHE A 118 14.34 5.80 14.18
C PHE A 118 14.35 7.27 13.78
N PHE A 119 13.38 8.03 14.29
CA PHE A 119 13.20 9.44 14.03
C PHE A 119 13.05 10.16 15.36
N ASP A 120 13.91 11.15 15.60
CA ASP A 120 13.82 11.99 16.81
C ASP A 120 12.98 13.24 16.48
N ALA A 121 11.89 13.45 17.22
CA ALA A 121 10.99 14.58 17.07
C ALA A 121 10.67 15.19 18.46
N GLY A 122 11.50 16.15 18.88
CA GLY A 122 11.43 16.72 20.23
C GLY A 122 11.64 15.66 21.32
N PRO A 123 10.69 15.43 22.23
CA PRO A 123 10.83 14.42 23.28
C PRO A 123 10.52 13.00 22.80
N HIS A 124 10.04 12.84 21.56
CA HIS A 124 9.58 11.56 21.03
C HIS A 124 10.65 10.92 20.16
N ARG A 125 10.93 9.63 20.43
CA ARG A 125 11.70 8.77 19.55
C ARG A 125 10.74 7.81 18.85
N LEU A 126 10.48 8.05 17.58
CA LEU A 126 9.51 7.33 16.77
C LEU A 126 10.22 6.28 15.93
N ARG A 127 9.51 5.21 15.60
CA ARG A 127 10.05 4.08 14.84
C ARG A 127 9.20 3.83 13.60
N ALA A 128 9.85 3.61 12.45
CA ALA A 128 9.24 3.12 11.23
C ALA A 128 9.83 1.78 10.84
N LEU A 129 9.00 0.86 10.37
CA LEU A 129 9.36 -0.47 9.90
C LEU A 129 9.10 -0.59 8.41
N ARG A 130 10.11 -0.96 7.65
CA ARG A 130 9.96 -1.36 6.24
C ARG A 130 9.63 -2.84 6.17
N LEU A 131 8.47 -3.15 5.63
CA LEU A 131 7.87 -4.47 5.67
C LEU A 131 7.73 -5.07 4.28
N LYS A 132 8.22 -6.31 4.12
CA LYS A 132 7.99 -7.13 2.94
C LYS A 132 7.07 -8.28 3.27
N ARG A 133 5.98 -8.41 2.51
CA ARG A 133 4.96 -9.42 2.78
C ARG A 133 5.43 -10.82 2.47
N LEU A 134 5.19 -11.76 3.38
CA LEU A 134 5.53 -13.18 3.26
C LEU A 134 4.37 -14.03 2.76
N ASP A 135 3.16 -13.73 3.20
CA ASP A 135 1.99 -14.51 2.83
C ASP A 135 1.38 -14.05 1.50
N ARG A 136 0.57 -14.93 0.89
CA ARG A 136 -0.21 -14.65 -0.31
C ARG A 136 -1.72 -14.69 -0.02
N LEU A 137 -2.10 -14.59 1.24
CA LEU A 137 -3.51 -14.53 1.63
C LEU A 137 -4.15 -13.30 0.97
N ASN A 138 -5.32 -13.48 0.41
CA ASN A 138 -5.95 -12.63 -0.62
C ASN A 138 -6.18 -11.17 -0.24
N PHE A 139 -5.91 -10.78 1.00
CA PHE A 139 -6.14 -9.45 1.46
C PHE A 139 -4.84 -8.64 1.46
N ALA A 140 -4.81 -7.62 0.66
CA ALA A 140 -3.75 -6.65 0.69
C ALA A 140 -4.37 -5.26 0.73
N ARG A 141 -4.06 -4.46 1.76
CA ARG A 141 -4.46 -3.06 1.82
C ARG A 141 -3.97 -2.32 0.58
N ALA A 142 -4.78 -1.39 0.09
CA ALA A 142 -4.40 -0.55 -1.05
C ALA A 142 -3.50 0.64 -0.64
N VAL A 143 -3.01 0.65 0.61
CA VAL A 143 -2.19 1.72 1.18
C VAL A 143 -0.70 1.42 1.03
N LEU A 144 0.12 2.45 0.94
CA LEU A 144 1.58 2.35 0.82
C LEU A 144 2.25 2.13 2.18
N GLY A 145 1.65 2.68 3.21
CA GLY A 145 1.98 2.51 4.61
C GLY A 145 0.73 2.64 5.47
N PHE A 146 0.84 2.46 6.76
CA PHE A 146 -0.23 2.77 7.71
C PHE A 146 0.30 2.87 9.14
N THR A 147 -0.41 3.65 9.93
CA THR A 147 -0.16 3.83 11.36
C THR A 147 -1.48 3.74 12.10
N ARG A 148 -1.48 3.11 13.28
CA ARG A 148 -2.65 3.04 14.16
C ARG A 148 -2.32 3.65 15.52
N PRO A 149 -3.29 4.30 16.20
CA PRO A 149 -3.05 4.84 17.54
C PRO A 149 -2.52 3.81 18.54
N GLN A 150 -3.00 2.56 18.42
CA GLN A 150 -2.67 1.45 19.32
C GLN A 150 -1.31 0.81 19.02
N VAL A 151 -0.73 1.03 17.84
CA VAL A 151 0.54 0.43 17.41
C VAL A 151 1.65 1.48 17.53
N ARG A 152 2.80 1.08 18.10
CA ARG A 152 3.91 2.01 18.35
C ARG A 152 4.74 2.37 17.12
N ASP A 153 4.54 1.66 16.00
CA ASP A 153 5.34 1.77 14.80
C ASP A 153 4.57 2.43 13.64
N GLY A 154 5.27 3.20 12.81
CA GLY A 154 4.83 3.52 11.46
C GLY A 154 5.22 2.37 10.51
N LEU A 155 4.31 1.89 9.69
CA LEU A 155 4.50 0.69 8.88
C LEU A 155 4.53 1.07 7.40
N VAL A 156 5.59 0.67 6.69
CA VAL A 156 5.84 0.95 5.28
C VAL A 156 5.84 -0.35 4.49
N LEU A 157 4.95 -0.47 3.52
CA LEU A 157 4.71 -1.71 2.78
C LEU A 157 5.48 -1.72 1.44
N LEU A 158 6.69 -2.29 1.44
CA LEU A 158 7.62 -2.24 0.30
C LEU A 158 6.99 -2.76 -1.00
N GLY A 159 6.33 -3.90 -0.99
CA GLY A 159 5.69 -4.44 -2.19
C GLY A 159 4.50 -3.60 -2.70
N ARG A 160 3.97 -2.68 -1.87
CA ARG A 160 2.95 -1.72 -2.28
C ARG A 160 3.56 -0.49 -2.93
N ILE A 161 4.69 -0.03 -2.40
CA ILE A 161 5.45 1.07 -2.99
C ILE A 161 5.99 0.64 -4.36
N GLU A 162 6.58 -0.56 -4.46
CA GLU A 162 7.01 -1.13 -5.74
C GLU A 162 5.87 -1.14 -6.75
N ARG A 163 4.71 -1.66 -6.35
CA ARG A 163 3.53 -1.69 -7.21
C ARG A 163 3.05 -0.30 -7.59
N HIS A 164 3.04 0.64 -6.66
CA HIS A 164 2.66 2.03 -6.92
C HIS A 164 3.61 2.69 -7.92
N LEU A 165 4.91 2.48 -7.75
CA LEU A 165 5.93 2.95 -8.69
C LEU A 165 5.65 2.40 -10.11
N VAL A 166 5.43 1.10 -10.23
CA VAL A 166 5.15 0.40 -11.51
C VAL A 166 3.84 0.84 -12.16
N ASP A 167 2.77 0.98 -11.38
CA ASP A 167 1.42 1.22 -11.91
C ASP A 167 1.09 2.72 -12.10
N ALA A 168 1.69 3.60 -11.28
CA ALA A 168 1.32 5.01 -11.24
C ALA A 168 2.43 5.97 -11.69
N ILE A 169 3.69 5.74 -11.31
CA ILE A 169 4.79 6.68 -11.55
C ILE A 169 5.49 6.38 -12.89
N LEU A 170 6.00 5.16 -13.07
CA LEU A 170 6.78 4.81 -14.26
C LEU A 170 6.03 4.99 -15.60
N PRO A 171 4.69 4.79 -15.68
CA PRO A 171 3.96 5.14 -16.90
C PRO A 171 4.05 6.63 -17.26
N GLY A 172 4.21 7.50 -16.26
CA GLY A 172 4.41 8.95 -16.44
C GLY A 172 5.81 9.36 -16.89
N LEU A 173 6.80 8.45 -16.85
CA LEU A 173 8.18 8.76 -17.22
C LEU A 173 8.53 8.42 -18.67
N GLY A 174 7.66 7.75 -19.41
CA GLY A 174 7.87 7.39 -20.81
C GLY A 174 7.74 8.57 -21.77
N PRO A 175 8.13 8.40 -23.05
CA PRO A 175 7.85 9.37 -24.10
C PRO A 175 6.32 9.47 -24.29
N ASP A 176 5.82 10.68 -24.57
CA ASP A 176 4.39 10.98 -24.71
C ASP A 176 3.54 10.52 -23.51
N ALA A 177 4.17 10.46 -22.33
CA ALA A 177 3.57 9.91 -21.14
C ALA A 177 2.50 10.83 -20.56
N ARG A 178 1.51 10.19 -19.96
CA ARG A 178 0.48 10.81 -19.13
C ARG A 178 0.50 10.15 -17.77
N MET A 179 0.49 10.95 -16.74
CA MET A 179 0.38 10.41 -15.39
C MET A 179 -1.09 10.12 -15.08
N PRO A 180 -1.48 8.89 -14.69
CA PRO A 180 -2.89 8.54 -14.52
C PRO A 180 -3.44 9.15 -13.21
N ILE A 181 -3.79 10.43 -13.24
CA ILE A 181 -4.36 11.17 -12.11
C ILE A 181 -5.87 10.91 -11.98
N VAL A 182 -6.55 10.78 -13.11
CA VAL A 182 -8.01 10.63 -13.16
C VAL A 182 -8.38 9.18 -13.48
N ASP A 183 -9.32 8.61 -12.72
CA ASP A 183 -9.83 7.27 -13.00
C ASP A 183 -10.72 7.22 -14.25
N ALA A 184 -11.04 6.01 -14.73
CA ALA A 184 -11.81 5.81 -15.94
C ALA A 184 -13.23 6.44 -15.85
N ASP A 185 -13.86 6.35 -14.67
CA ASP A 185 -15.21 6.88 -14.44
C ASP A 185 -15.21 8.41 -14.47
N THR A 186 -14.28 9.03 -13.76
CA THR A 186 -14.08 10.49 -13.78
C THR A 186 -13.72 10.98 -15.18
N ARG A 187 -12.90 10.21 -15.91
CA ARG A 187 -12.53 10.55 -17.30
C ARG A 187 -13.72 10.50 -18.25
N ALA A 188 -14.66 9.57 -18.06
CA ALA A 188 -15.88 9.48 -18.87
C ALA A 188 -16.81 10.67 -18.65
N ASP A 189 -16.85 11.21 -17.44
CA ASP A 189 -17.71 12.34 -17.07
C ASP A 189 -17.06 13.71 -17.35
N ALA A 190 -15.73 13.79 -17.34
CA ALA A 190 -14.99 15.03 -17.54
C ALA A 190 -14.84 15.40 -19.02
N ARG A 191 -14.77 16.70 -19.29
CA ARG A 191 -14.36 17.18 -20.62
C ARG A 191 -12.91 16.74 -20.87
N ALA A 192 -12.70 15.78 -21.76
CA ALA A 192 -11.43 15.10 -22.01
C ALA A 192 -10.20 16.04 -22.11
N LEU A 193 -10.37 17.22 -22.69
CA LEU A 193 -9.29 18.16 -22.95
C LEU A 193 -8.54 18.65 -21.69
N TRP A 194 -9.23 18.92 -20.58
CA TRP A 194 -8.52 19.40 -19.38
C TRP A 194 -7.83 18.25 -18.63
N VAL A 195 -8.43 17.05 -18.62
CA VAL A 195 -7.86 15.86 -18.01
C VAL A 195 -6.54 15.51 -18.66
N ASP A 196 -6.53 15.42 -20.00
CA ASP A 196 -5.33 15.16 -20.77
C ASP A 196 -4.21 16.17 -20.45
N ARG A 197 -4.59 17.46 -20.38
CA ARG A 197 -3.64 18.51 -20.09
C ARG A 197 -3.03 18.43 -18.69
N VAL A 198 -3.84 18.11 -17.68
CA VAL A 198 -3.36 17.94 -16.29
C VAL A 198 -2.43 16.73 -16.20
N GLU A 199 -2.78 15.61 -16.83
CA GLU A 199 -1.96 14.40 -16.82
C GLU A 199 -0.63 14.58 -17.58
N GLU A 200 -0.63 15.36 -18.68
CA GLU A 200 0.60 15.74 -19.39
C GLU A 200 1.52 16.63 -18.54
N ILE A 201 0.95 17.63 -17.85
CA ILE A 201 1.72 18.52 -16.97
C ILE A 201 2.32 17.70 -15.82
N ALA A 202 1.54 16.86 -15.16
CA ALA A 202 2.01 16.01 -14.07
C ALA A 202 3.10 15.04 -14.53
N ALA A 203 2.96 14.44 -15.71
CA ALA A 203 3.98 13.57 -16.28
C ALA A 203 5.29 14.33 -16.54
N ARG A 204 5.22 15.50 -17.16
CA ARG A 204 6.41 16.33 -17.41
C ARG A 204 7.11 16.74 -16.13
N ASP A 205 6.35 17.12 -15.10
CA ASP A 205 6.91 17.53 -13.82
C ASP A 205 7.51 16.34 -13.05
N ALA A 206 6.89 15.16 -13.10
CA ALA A 206 7.44 13.92 -12.56
C ALA A 206 8.71 13.47 -13.32
N GLN A 207 8.76 13.61 -14.65
CA GLN A 207 9.95 13.34 -15.44
C GLN A 207 11.13 14.25 -15.04
N ALA A 208 10.87 15.55 -14.90
CA ALA A 208 11.91 16.49 -14.48
C ALA A 208 12.45 16.17 -13.07
N GLU A 209 11.57 15.78 -12.15
CA GLU A 209 11.94 15.34 -10.81
C GLU A 209 12.72 14.02 -10.84
N ALA A 210 12.26 13.03 -11.60
CA ALA A 210 12.93 11.74 -11.75
C ALA A 210 14.34 11.89 -12.37
N VAL A 211 14.50 12.78 -13.35
CA VAL A 211 15.82 13.08 -13.93
C VAL A 211 16.73 13.77 -12.92
N ALA A 212 16.21 14.68 -12.11
CA ALA A 212 16.97 15.32 -11.04
C ALA A 212 17.46 14.32 -9.99
N LEU A 213 16.68 13.28 -9.71
CA LEU A 213 17.00 12.23 -8.73
C LEU A 213 17.94 11.16 -9.29
N ALA A 214 17.61 10.62 -10.45
CA ALA A 214 18.22 9.40 -10.99
C ALA A 214 18.89 9.60 -12.36
N GLY A 215 19.04 10.85 -12.80
CA GLY A 215 19.67 11.18 -14.09
C GLY A 215 18.87 10.69 -15.29
N GLU A 216 19.51 10.66 -16.46
CA GLU A 216 18.91 10.20 -17.73
C GLU A 216 18.43 8.74 -17.68
N GLY A 217 18.94 7.96 -16.73
CA GLY A 217 18.48 6.58 -16.49
C GLY A 217 17.00 6.49 -16.14
N ALA A 218 16.41 7.54 -15.56
CA ALA A 218 14.97 7.60 -15.28
C ALA A 218 14.13 7.65 -16.56
N LEU A 219 14.57 8.39 -17.58
CA LEU A 219 13.86 8.43 -18.87
C LEU A 219 13.99 7.12 -19.63
N GLU A 220 15.18 6.50 -19.60
CA GLU A 220 15.40 5.18 -20.19
C GLU A 220 14.52 4.12 -19.50
N LEU A 221 14.45 4.13 -18.17
CA LEU A 221 13.56 3.29 -17.38
C LEU A 221 12.10 3.51 -17.82
N GLY A 222 11.64 4.76 -17.92
CA GLY A 222 10.30 5.11 -18.39
C GLY A 222 10.00 4.59 -19.79
N ARG A 223 10.95 4.74 -20.72
CA ARG A 223 10.85 4.23 -22.10
C ARG A 223 10.70 2.71 -22.14
N LEU A 224 11.52 1.98 -21.41
CA LEU A 224 11.46 0.52 -21.33
C LEU A 224 10.14 0.05 -20.71
N PHE A 225 9.66 0.73 -19.68
CA PHE A 225 8.37 0.46 -19.08
C PHE A 225 7.20 0.71 -20.02
N ALA A 226 7.21 1.81 -20.74
CA ALA A 226 6.19 2.11 -21.75
C ALA A 226 6.16 1.02 -22.83
N ARG A 227 7.33 0.58 -23.31
CA ARG A 227 7.42 -0.46 -24.32
C ARG A 227 6.95 -1.83 -23.82
N ARG A 228 7.33 -2.22 -22.60
CA ARG A 228 6.81 -3.44 -21.95
C ARG A 228 5.28 -3.42 -21.89
N ARG A 229 4.73 -2.31 -21.46
CA ARG A 229 3.27 -2.15 -21.32
C ARG A 229 2.58 -2.28 -22.66
N GLU A 230 3.08 -1.61 -23.70
CA GLU A 230 2.55 -1.67 -25.05
C GLU A 230 2.49 -3.11 -25.59
N LEU A 231 3.58 -3.86 -25.45
CA LEU A 231 3.65 -5.26 -25.90
C LEU A 231 2.63 -6.14 -25.15
N LEU A 232 2.60 -6.05 -23.82
CA LEU A 232 1.70 -6.88 -23.01
C LEU A 232 0.23 -6.50 -23.17
N ASP A 233 -0.09 -5.22 -23.36
CA ASP A 233 -1.45 -4.77 -23.64
C ASP A 233 -1.90 -5.22 -25.04
N GLY A 234 -1.04 -5.11 -26.05
CA GLY A 234 -1.31 -5.66 -27.38
C GLY A 234 -1.56 -7.18 -27.37
N TRP A 235 -0.83 -7.93 -26.55
CA TRP A 235 -1.10 -9.36 -26.37
C TRP A 235 -2.41 -9.61 -25.64
N ARG A 236 -2.69 -8.86 -24.57
CA ARG A 236 -3.96 -8.98 -23.83
C ARG A 236 -5.16 -8.74 -24.76
N ASP A 237 -5.12 -7.70 -25.56
CA ASP A 237 -6.19 -7.37 -26.50
C ASP A 237 -6.34 -8.44 -27.60
N ARG A 238 -5.23 -8.97 -28.12
CA ARG A 238 -5.21 -10.07 -29.08
C ARG A 238 -5.83 -11.35 -28.54
N PHE A 239 -5.59 -11.68 -27.28
CA PHE A 239 -6.06 -12.92 -26.65
C PHE A 239 -7.36 -12.76 -25.86
N GLN A 240 -7.96 -11.56 -25.87
CA GLN A 240 -9.25 -11.32 -25.25
C GLN A 240 -10.29 -12.27 -25.88
N GLY A 241 -11.01 -13.01 -25.02
CA GLY A 241 -12.02 -13.99 -25.47
C GLY A 241 -11.48 -15.36 -25.89
N MET A 242 -10.15 -15.58 -25.90
CA MET A 242 -9.53 -16.87 -26.24
C MET A 242 -9.23 -17.76 -25.01
N GLY A 243 -9.68 -17.36 -23.82
CA GLY A 243 -9.40 -18.10 -22.58
C GLY A 243 -7.93 -18.01 -22.12
N LEU A 244 -7.15 -17.11 -22.69
CA LEU A 244 -5.77 -16.85 -22.30
C LEU A 244 -5.68 -15.55 -21.50
N THR A 245 -4.97 -15.60 -20.38
CA THR A 245 -4.76 -14.42 -19.53
C THR A 245 -3.35 -13.89 -19.69
N VAL A 246 -3.22 -12.64 -20.10
CA VAL A 246 -1.96 -11.89 -20.10
C VAL A 246 -1.96 -10.96 -18.89
N THR A 247 -1.18 -11.32 -17.87
CA THR A 247 -1.04 -10.51 -16.66
C THR A 247 0.02 -9.42 -16.85
N ARG A 248 -0.21 -8.23 -16.29
CA ARG A 248 0.87 -7.23 -16.19
C ARG A 248 1.74 -7.55 -14.98
N PRO A 249 3.07 -7.53 -15.11
CA PRO A 249 3.95 -7.64 -13.95
C PRO A 249 3.72 -6.46 -13.01
N THR A 250 3.67 -6.72 -11.71
CA THR A 250 3.55 -5.71 -10.67
C THR A 250 4.90 -5.25 -10.14
N THR A 251 5.97 -5.79 -10.70
CA THR A 251 7.38 -5.55 -10.34
C THR A 251 8.18 -5.10 -11.57
N VAL A 252 9.34 -4.50 -11.34
CA VAL A 252 10.29 -4.13 -12.41
C VAL A 252 10.87 -5.38 -13.03
N ASP A 253 11.39 -6.26 -12.19
CA ASP A 253 11.87 -7.56 -12.61
C ASP A 253 10.66 -8.46 -12.91
N PHE A 254 10.54 -8.87 -14.15
CA PHE A 254 9.55 -9.85 -14.54
C PHE A 254 10.21 -11.06 -15.20
N ASP A 255 9.63 -12.23 -14.96
CA ASP A 255 10.09 -13.47 -15.53
C ASP A 255 9.36 -13.76 -16.84
N LEU A 256 10.12 -13.85 -17.94
CA LEU A 256 9.60 -14.24 -19.24
C LEU A 256 8.95 -15.64 -19.21
N ASP A 257 9.42 -16.52 -18.35
CA ASP A 257 8.84 -17.85 -18.20
C ASP A 257 7.37 -17.80 -17.77
N SER A 258 6.94 -16.73 -17.10
CA SER A 258 5.52 -16.48 -16.79
C SER A 258 4.64 -16.34 -18.04
N TYR A 259 5.22 -16.03 -19.19
CA TYR A 259 4.54 -15.87 -20.48
C TYR A 259 4.85 -17.00 -21.47
N ARG A 260 5.60 -18.03 -21.07
CA ARG A 260 6.04 -19.12 -21.97
C ARG A 260 4.89 -19.79 -22.72
N SER A 261 3.71 -19.88 -22.13
CA SER A 261 2.51 -20.41 -22.80
C SER A 261 2.03 -19.59 -24.00
N LEU A 262 2.55 -18.37 -24.17
CA LEU A 262 2.23 -17.46 -25.25
C LEU A 262 3.31 -17.44 -26.35
N GLU A 263 4.49 -18.02 -26.13
CA GLU A 263 5.66 -17.95 -27.02
C GLU A 263 5.33 -18.34 -28.47
N ASP A 264 4.62 -19.46 -28.65
CA ASP A 264 4.23 -19.94 -29.97
C ASP A 264 3.00 -19.26 -30.56
N ARG A 265 2.39 -18.32 -29.80
CA ARG A 265 1.11 -17.65 -30.14
C ARG A 265 1.28 -16.18 -30.49
N VAL A 266 2.43 -15.63 -30.18
CA VAL A 266 2.78 -14.23 -30.50
C VAL A 266 3.81 -14.19 -31.64
N PRO A 267 3.92 -13.10 -32.40
CA PRO A 267 4.98 -12.94 -33.38
C PRO A 267 6.36 -13.06 -32.73
N VAL A 268 7.23 -13.81 -33.37
CA VAL A 268 8.61 -14.04 -32.86
C VAL A 268 9.36 -12.72 -32.62
N ALA A 269 9.08 -11.70 -33.42
CA ALA A 269 9.67 -10.37 -33.23
C ALA A 269 9.22 -9.72 -31.91
N GLU A 270 7.93 -9.78 -31.57
CA GLU A 270 7.38 -9.24 -30.32
C GLU A 270 7.90 -10.01 -29.10
N TRP A 271 8.02 -11.35 -29.21
CA TRP A 271 8.61 -12.18 -28.15
C TRP A 271 10.07 -11.83 -27.87
N ARG A 272 10.88 -11.69 -28.93
CA ARG A 272 12.28 -11.29 -28.80
C ARG A 272 12.42 -9.89 -28.25
N GLU A 273 11.54 -9.00 -28.65
CA GLU A 273 11.53 -7.61 -28.15
C GLU A 273 11.19 -7.56 -26.66
N LEU A 274 10.18 -8.33 -26.20
CA LEU A 274 9.87 -8.40 -24.77
C LEU A 274 11.07 -8.95 -23.99
N GLY A 275 11.79 -9.92 -24.54
CA GLY A 275 13.04 -10.45 -23.98
C GLY A 275 14.15 -9.40 -23.88
N ALA A 276 14.33 -8.59 -24.92
CA ALA A 276 15.28 -7.48 -24.91
C ALA A 276 14.90 -6.45 -23.84
N VAL A 277 13.63 -6.03 -23.76
CA VAL A 277 13.15 -5.11 -22.74
C VAL A 277 13.38 -5.65 -21.33
N ALA A 278 13.14 -6.97 -21.10
CA ALA A 278 13.43 -7.61 -19.81
C ALA A 278 14.91 -7.57 -19.45
N SER A 279 15.78 -7.79 -20.42
CA SER A 279 17.25 -7.70 -20.26
C SER A 279 17.70 -6.27 -19.95
N ASP A 280 17.20 -5.30 -20.71
CA ASP A 280 17.56 -3.89 -20.57
C ASP A 280 17.12 -3.30 -19.23
N LEU A 281 15.93 -3.67 -18.74
CA LEU A 281 15.45 -3.28 -17.40
C LEU A 281 16.36 -3.79 -16.27
N ARG A 282 17.08 -4.90 -16.49
CA ARG A 282 18.06 -5.45 -15.54
C ARG A 282 19.44 -4.83 -15.66
N SER A 283 19.71 -4.05 -16.71
CA SER A 283 20.99 -3.39 -16.88
C SER A 283 21.22 -2.30 -15.82
N ASP A 284 22.48 -1.93 -15.57
CA ASP A 284 22.90 -1.11 -14.43
C ASP A 284 22.21 0.27 -14.41
N VAL A 285 22.04 0.91 -15.55
CA VAL A 285 21.51 2.27 -15.62
C VAL A 285 20.02 2.34 -15.26
N PRO A 286 19.08 1.62 -15.95
CA PRO A 286 17.68 1.61 -15.57
C PRO A 286 17.44 1.05 -14.17
N ARG A 287 18.19 0.00 -13.79
CA ARG A 287 18.07 -0.60 -12.46
C ARG A 287 18.55 0.34 -11.35
N GLY A 288 19.61 1.11 -11.60
CA GLY A 288 20.08 2.17 -10.69
C GLY A 288 19.02 3.25 -10.51
N ALA A 289 18.44 3.73 -11.61
CA ALA A 289 17.37 4.73 -11.59
C ALA A 289 16.13 4.22 -10.85
N TYR A 290 15.74 2.98 -11.10
CA TYR A 290 14.62 2.36 -10.38
C TYR A 290 14.83 2.36 -8.87
N ARG A 291 16.01 1.89 -8.40
CA ARG A 291 16.32 1.82 -6.96
C ARG A 291 16.33 3.20 -6.30
N GLU A 292 16.85 4.22 -6.98
CA GLU A 292 16.84 5.58 -6.44
C GLU A 292 15.42 6.11 -6.28
N LEU A 293 14.57 5.97 -7.31
CA LEU A 293 13.18 6.40 -7.26
C LEU A 293 12.39 5.62 -6.19
N GLU A 294 12.61 4.31 -6.09
CA GLU A 294 11.98 3.46 -5.08
C GLU A 294 12.36 3.90 -3.66
N GLU A 295 13.65 4.11 -3.39
CA GLU A 295 14.13 4.54 -2.06
C GLU A 295 13.55 5.91 -1.68
N ARG A 296 13.47 6.87 -2.62
CA ARG A 296 12.88 8.19 -2.36
C ARG A 296 11.38 8.10 -2.04
N LEU A 297 10.65 7.26 -2.74
CA LEU A 297 9.23 7.01 -2.42
C LEU A 297 9.06 6.32 -1.07
N ILE A 298 9.93 5.35 -0.74
CA ILE A 298 9.94 4.71 0.58
C ILE A 298 10.19 5.76 1.67
N GLU A 299 11.17 6.63 1.52
CA GLU A 299 11.47 7.71 2.48
C GLU A 299 10.31 8.70 2.62
N SER A 300 9.59 8.97 1.54
CA SER A 300 8.40 9.82 1.56
C SER A 300 7.27 9.19 2.38
N VAL A 301 6.97 7.92 2.13
CA VAL A 301 5.95 7.17 2.89
C VAL A 301 6.37 7.00 4.36
N GLU A 302 7.65 6.74 4.66
CA GLU A 302 8.15 6.71 6.04
C GLU A 302 7.86 8.02 6.77
N ARG A 303 8.08 9.16 6.13
CA ARG A 303 7.80 10.48 6.70
C ARG A 303 6.31 10.68 6.98
N HIS A 304 5.46 10.27 6.07
CA HIS A 304 4.01 10.29 6.23
C HIS A 304 3.59 9.48 7.47
N GLU A 305 4.04 8.23 7.59
CA GLU A 305 3.67 7.35 8.69
C GLU A 305 4.28 7.80 10.05
N VAL A 306 5.49 8.35 10.02
CA VAL A 306 6.13 8.93 11.21
C VAL A 306 5.39 10.18 11.69
N GLN A 307 4.83 10.99 10.78
CA GLN A 307 4.00 12.14 11.16
C GLN A 307 2.73 11.68 11.89
N HIS A 308 2.04 10.64 11.39
CA HIS A 308 0.91 10.06 12.12
C HIS A 308 1.32 9.60 13.53
N ARG A 309 2.49 8.95 13.66
CA ARG A 309 3.01 8.55 14.99
C ARG A 309 3.27 9.74 15.90
N LEU A 310 3.85 10.80 15.37
CA LEU A 310 4.09 12.04 16.11
C LEU A 310 2.78 12.67 16.59
N ASP A 311 1.80 12.76 15.71
CA ASP A 311 0.50 13.35 16.00
C ASP A 311 -0.24 12.57 17.10
N TYR A 312 -0.24 11.23 17.04
CA TYR A 312 -0.80 10.39 18.10
C TYR A 312 -0.03 10.51 19.42
N ALA A 313 1.29 10.61 19.39
CA ALA A 313 2.11 10.72 20.59
C ALA A 313 1.99 12.09 21.26
N SER A 314 1.76 13.15 20.48
CA SER A 314 1.67 14.53 20.97
C SER A 314 0.24 14.99 21.25
N GLY A 315 -0.80 14.24 20.85
CA GLY A 315 -2.20 14.64 21.00
C GLY A 315 -2.61 15.81 20.11
N THR A 316 -1.88 16.10 19.03
CA THR A 316 -2.12 17.27 18.17
C THR A 316 -3.38 17.19 17.30
N LEU A 317 -4.01 16.01 17.22
CA LEU A 317 -5.21 15.78 16.40
C LEU A 317 -6.54 16.09 17.10
N GLU A 318 -6.52 16.63 18.31
CA GLU A 318 -7.75 16.88 19.09
C GLU A 318 -8.69 17.93 18.45
N THR A 319 -8.14 18.82 17.61
CA THR A 319 -8.92 19.89 16.98
C THR A 319 -8.64 19.91 15.46
N ALA A 320 -9.69 19.77 14.67
CA ALA A 320 -9.58 19.92 13.22
C ALA A 320 -9.26 21.38 12.84
N PRO A 321 -8.32 21.61 11.89
CA PRO A 321 -8.00 22.96 11.44
C PRO A 321 -9.18 23.63 10.73
N ALA A 322 -9.24 24.97 10.80
CA ALA A 322 -10.35 25.74 10.28
C ALA A 322 -10.74 25.41 8.84
N PRO A 323 -9.81 25.21 7.86
CA PRO A 323 -10.20 24.84 6.49
C PRO A 323 -10.93 23.50 6.38
N LEU A 324 -10.58 22.51 7.23
CA LEU A 324 -11.32 21.24 7.28
C LEU A 324 -12.69 21.40 7.94
N VAL A 325 -12.80 22.22 8.98
CA VAL A 325 -14.08 22.52 9.63
C VAL A 325 -15.02 23.25 8.69
N GLU A 326 -14.52 24.19 7.90
CA GLU A 326 -15.31 24.89 6.87
C GLU A 326 -15.81 23.93 5.78
N LEU A 327 -14.99 22.98 5.38
CA LEU A 327 -15.32 22.01 4.33
C LEU A 327 -16.30 20.92 4.80
N LEU A 328 -16.09 20.38 6.00
CA LEU A 328 -16.80 19.20 6.52
C LEU A 328 -17.89 19.52 7.54
N GLY A 329 -17.74 20.63 8.28
CA GLY A 329 -18.44 20.86 9.52
C GLY A 329 -17.74 20.23 10.73
N PRO A 330 -18.01 20.76 11.95
CA PRO A 330 -17.22 20.43 13.14
C PRO A 330 -17.40 18.98 13.65
N GLU A 331 -18.51 18.34 13.32
CA GLU A 331 -18.88 17.00 13.85
C GLU A 331 -18.86 15.90 12.75
N HIS A 332 -18.21 16.17 11.62
CA HIS A 332 -18.22 15.20 10.52
C HIS A 332 -17.42 13.93 10.89
N PRO A 333 -17.95 12.74 10.65
CA PRO A 333 -17.34 11.48 11.13
C PRO A 333 -15.93 11.20 10.59
N VAL A 334 -15.55 11.79 9.47
CA VAL A 334 -14.18 11.64 8.92
C VAL A 334 -13.24 12.79 9.31
N ALA A 335 -13.69 13.82 10.06
CA ALA A 335 -12.88 15.02 10.34
C ALA A 335 -11.56 14.70 11.07
N ALA A 336 -11.58 13.85 12.07
CA ALA A 336 -10.38 13.46 12.81
C ALA A 336 -9.36 12.74 11.91
N ARG A 337 -9.83 11.83 11.05
CA ARG A 337 -8.96 11.11 10.11
C ARG A 337 -8.45 12.05 9.02
N ALA A 338 -9.29 12.95 8.49
CA ALA A 338 -8.86 13.94 7.51
C ALA A 338 -7.83 14.93 8.11
N THR A 339 -7.92 15.26 9.41
CA THR A 339 -6.91 16.05 10.11
C THR A 339 -5.57 15.30 10.16
N ALA A 340 -5.59 14.01 10.47
CA ALA A 340 -4.39 13.20 10.49
C ALA A 340 -3.73 13.13 9.10
N GLU A 341 -4.52 12.87 8.05
CA GLU A 341 -4.03 12.84 6.67
C GLU A 341 -3.50 14.22 6.22
N LEU A 342 -4.17 15.30 6.58
CA LEU A 342 -3.71 16.66 6.28
C LEU A 342 -2.34 16.95 6.91
N SER A 343 -2.14 16.56 8.18
CA SER A 343 -0.85 16.70 8.87
C SER A 343 0.23 15.88 8.18
N ALA A 344 -0.06 14.61 7.85
CA ALA A 344 0.89 13.69 7.24
C ALA A 344 1.30 14.14 5.83
N TYR A 345 0.35 14.46 4.94
CA TYR A 345 0.65 14.99 3.61
C TYR A 345 1.39 16.34 3.66
N SER A 346 1.02 17.23 4.59
CA SER A 346 1.73 18.49 4.77
C SER A 346 3.19 18.27 5.19
N SER A 347 3.44 17.33 6.09
CA SER A 347 4.80 16.94 6.50
C SER A 347 5.60 16.33 5.34
N GLU A 348 4.97 15.46 4.57
CA GLU A 348 5.53 14.81 3.40
C GLU A 348 5.95 15.83 2.34
N LEU A 349 5.07 16.74 1.97
CA LEU A 349 5.34 17.78 0.96
C LEU A 349 6.36 18.82 1.43
N ALA A 350 6.33 19.21 2.72
CA ALA A 350 7.22 20.25 3.23
C ALA A 350 8.63 19.75 3.57
N ARG A 351 8.79 18.48 3.87
CA ARG A 351 10.05 17.90 4.40
C ARG A 351 10.56 16.71 3.62
N GLY A 352 9.80 16.21 2.64
CA GLY A 352 10.20 15.18 1.69
C GLY A 352 10.77 15.83 0.43
N PRO A 353 12.07 16.12 0.40
CA PRO A 353 12.60 17.13 -0.52
C PRO A 353 12.57 16.73 -1.99
N ASP A 354 12.52 15.42 -2.26
CA ASP A 354 13.01 14.96 -3.56
C ASP A 354 11.90 14.42 -4.47
N VAL A 355 10.68 14.20 -3.95
CA VAL A 355 9.54 13.62 -4.70
C VAL A 355 8.25 14.45 -4.58
N VAL A 356 8.40 15.77 -4.39
CA VAL A 356 7.26 16.68 -4.14
C VAL A 356 6.26 16.68 -5.28
N LYS A 357 6.73 16.67 -6.53
CA LYS A 357 5.84 16.73 -7.70
C LYS A 357 5.12 15.40 -7.92
N MET A 358 5.81 14.28 -7.68
CA MET A 358 5.18 12.95 -7.71
C MET A 358 4.12 12.81 -6.62
N ASN A 359 4.40 13.32 -5.41
CA ASN A 359 3.45 13.34 -4.31
C ASN A 359 2.26 14.28 -4.57
N LEU A 360 2.49 15.43 -5.17
CA LEU A 360 1.39 16.33 -5.59
C LEU A 360 0.50 15.67 -6.66
N ALA A 361 1.08 14.90 -7.58
CA ALA A 361 0.30 14.16 -8.57
C ALA A 361 -0.52 13.04 -7.91
N LEU A 362 0.04 12.34 -6.90
CA LEU A 362 -0.70 11.37 -6.10
C LEU A 362 -1.84 12.03 -5.31
N LEU A 363 -1.58 13.16 -4.68
CA LEU A 363 -2.57 13.93 -3.96
C LEU A 363 -3.71 14.41 -4.88
N ALA A 364 -3.37 14.92 -6.06
CA ALA A 364 -4.35 15.28 -7.09
C ALA A 364 -5.22 14.08 -7.51
N ARG A 365 -4.63 12.88 -7.58
CA ARG A 365 -5.39 11.64 -7.82
C ARG A 365 -6.38 11.33 -6.69
N HIS A 366 -6.02 11.53 -5.42
CA HIS A 366 -6.95 11.35 -4.32
C HIS A 366 -8.14 12.31 -4.41
N VAL A 367 -7.91 13.54 -4.88
CA VAL A 367 -8.96 14.55 -5.06
C VAL A 367 -9.83 14.28 -6.29
N LEU A 368 -9.24 13.89 -7.41
CA LEU A 368 -9.91 13.80 -8.70
C LEU A 368 -10.51 12.43 -9.00
N ALA A 369 -10.05 11.36 -8.35
CA ALA A 369 -10.58 10.02 -8.59
C ALA A 369 -11.91 9.82 -7.83
N ARG A 370 -12.95 9.45 -8.57
CA ARG A 370 -14.32 9.31 -8.04
C ARG A 370 -14.43 8.32 -6.88
N HIS A 371 -13.69 7.23 -6.92
CA HIS A 371 -13.72 6.21 -5.88
C HIS A 371 -13.11 6.68 -4.55
N ASN A 372 -12.35 7.77 -4.54
CA ASN A 372 -11.77 8.37 -3.32
C ASN A 372 -12.67 9.45 -2.71
N GLN A 373 -13.71 9.90 -3.43
CA GLN A 373 -14.59 10.97 -2.95
C GLN A 373 -15.20 10.61 -1.59
N GLY A 374 -15.08 11.54 -0.64
CA GLY A 374 -15.54 11.34 0.73
C GLY A 374 -14.54 10.64 1.66
N SER A 375 -13.37 10.20 1.15
CA SER A 375 -12.31 9.66 1.99
C SER A 375 -11.58 10.76 2.79
N PRO A 376 -10.90 10.42 3.89
CA PRO A 376 -10.04 11.38 4.62
C PRO A 376 -8.98 12.01 3.73
N GLU A 377 -8.34 11.22 2.86
CA GLU A 377 -7.32 11.62 1.90
C GLU A 377 -7.85 12.62 0.87
N HIS A 378 -9.09 12.42 0.41
CA HIS A 378 -9.77 13.35 -0.50
C HIS A 378 -9.90 14.74 0.14
N TYR A 379 -10.41 14.81 1.38
CA TYR A 379 -10.59 16.10 2.05
C TYR A 379 -9.27 16.77 2.43
N ALA A 380 -8.29 16.02 2.88
CA ALA A 380 -6.94 16.52 3.12
C ALA A 380 -6.33 17.10 1.84
N GLY A 381 -6.46 16.37 0.72
CA GLY A 381 -5.99 16.81 -0.58
C GLY A 381 -6.66 18.09 -1.07
N LEU A 382 -7.98 18.22 -0.91
CA LEU A 382 -8.71 19.45 -1.24
C LEU A 382 -8.16 20.66 -0.49
N VAL A 383 -7.96 20.54 0.83
CA VAL A 383 -7.43 21.64 1.67
C VAL A 383 -6.01 22.03 1.23
N ILE A 384 -5.14 21.05 0.94
CA ILE A 384 -3.77 21.32 0.49
C ILE A 384 -3.78 22.03 -0.86
N LEU A 385 -4.52 21.51 -1.84
CA LEU A 385 -4.55 22.06 -3.18
C LEU A 385 -5.19 23.45 -3.21
N ASP A 386 -6.24 23.69 -2.42
CA ASP A 386 -6.85 25.01 -2.27
C ASP A 386 -5.89 26.02 -1.62
N GLY A 387 -5.19 25.61 -0.56
CA GLY A 387 -4.16 26.43 0.08
C GLY A 387 -2.99 26.78 -0.84
N LEU A 388 -2.53 25.82 -1.65
CA LEU A 388 -1.50 26.06 -2.66
C LEU A 388 -1.99 27.02 -3.74
N ALA A 389 -3.24 26.87 -4.22
CA ALA A 389 -3.85 27.77 -5.19
C ALA A 389 -3.93 29.20 -4.65
N GLU A 390 -4.34 29.38 -3.39
CA GLU A 390 -4.38 30.68 -2.73
C GLU A 390 -3.01 31.33 -2.66
N GLN A 391 -1.98 30.60 -2.23
CA GLN A 391 -0.59 31.08 -2.18
C GLN A 391 -0.02 31.47 -3.56
N LEU A 392 -0.47 30.80 -4.61
CA LEU A 392 -0.07 31.11 -5.99
C LEU A 392 -0.93 32.19 -6.65
N GLY A 393 -1.94 32.74 -5.95
CA GLY A 393 -2.85 33.73 -6.49
C GLY A 393 -3.78 33.19 -7.59
N ILE A 394 -4.02 31.87 -7.59
CA ILE A 394 -4.94 31.22 -8.53
C ILE A 394 -6.37 31.42 -7.99
N PRO A 395 -7.31 31.92 -8.81
CA PRO A 395 -8.69 32.09 -8.39
C PRO A 395 -9.30 30.75 -7.93
N ARG A 396 -10.03 30.79 -6.81
CA ARG A 396 -10.87 29.64 -6.42
C ARG A 396 -11.93 29.40 -7.48
N TRP A 397 -12.18 28.14 -7.79
CA TRP A 397 -13.18 27.70 -8.77
C TRP A 397 -14.63 27.84 -8.28
#